data_6a800ff8bc25ef4bb11664a1eeea98a0
#
_entry.id   6a800ff8bc25ef4bb11664a1eeea98a0
#
_cell.length_a   1.000
_cell.length_b   1.000
_cell.length_c   1.000
_cell.angle_alpha   90.00
_cell.angle_beta   90.00
_cell.angle_gamma   90.00
#
_symmetry.space_group_name_H-M   'P 1'
#
loop_
_entity.id
_entity.type
_entity.pdbx_description
1 polymer ?
#
loop_
_entity_poly.entity_id
_entity_poly.type
_entity_poly.pdbx_seq_one_letter_code
_entity_poly.pdbx_strand_id
1 'polypeptide(L)'
;DENGMCSLGVSVDYTLEAVKQAKLVIAQVNPQMPWTGPYSLVSVKDLDCIVEHEAPIIELKPPKIGDIEKAIGEHCASLVPDGATLQLGIGAIPDAVLLFLKHKKDLGIHSEMFSDGVVELAEAGVITNAKKTLHPGKFEVAFLMGTRRLYDFVDHNPDVELRPVDYVNNPFVIAQNENMVSINSCVQVDLMGQVASESIGPKQISGVGGQVDFVRGASASKGGVSIMAMPSTVKGKISKIVPLLDEGAAVTTSRNDVDYIVTEY
;
A
#
# COMPACT_ATOMS: atom_id res chain seq x y z
N ASP A 1 15.72 3.26 22.60
CA ASP A 1 16.07 4.62 23.01
C ASP A 1 16.39 4.67 24.53
N GLU A 2 16.74 5.84 25.03
CA GLU A 2 17.02 6.10 26.46
C GLU A 2 15.81 5.88 27.39
N ASN A 3 14.60 5.89 26.85
CA ASN A 3 13.37 5.63 27.59
C ASN A 3 13.00 4.14 27.64
N GLY A 4 13.85 3.27 27.11
CA GLY A 4 13.61 1.84 27.04
C GLY A 4 12.54 1.45 26.03
N MET A 5 12.44 2.16 24.92
CA MET A 5 11.55 1.84 23.81
C MET A 5 12.33 1.33 22.60
N CYS A 6 11.75 0.39 21.88
CA CYS A 6 12.18 -0.07 20.57
C CYS A 6 11.14 0.32 19.53
N SER A 7 11.58 0.77 18.35
CA SER A 7 10.68 0.96 17.21
C SER A 7 10.59 -0.33 16.41
N LEU A 8 9.39 -0.68 15.94
CA LEU A 8 9.18 -1.77 14.98
C LEU A 8 9.72 -1.39 13.58
N GLY A 9 10.12 -0.14 13.40
CA GLY A 9 10.81 0.34 12.21
C GLY A 9 9.92 0.27 10.97
N VAL A 10 10.34 -0.53 9.99
CA VAL A 10 9.72 -0.57 8.65
C VAL A 10 8.40 -1.34 8.57
N SER A 11 8.00 -2.08 9.61
CA SER A 11 6.77 -2.88 9.57
C SER A 11 6.13 -2.97 10.95
N VAL A 12 5.02 -2.27 11.12
CA VAL A 12 4.15 -2.37 12.30
C VAL A 12 3.09 -3.42 12.05
N ASP A 13 2.33 -3.28 10.97
CA ASP A 13 1.44 -4.25 10.39
C ASP A 13 0.70 -5.11 11.46
N TYR A 14 0.81 -6.44 11.41
CA TYR A 14 0.36 -7.36 12.46
C TYR A 14 1.42 -7.57 13.56
N THR A 15 2.64 -7.10 13.37
CA THR A 15 3.78 -7.33 14.27
C THR A 15 3.50 -6.78 15.67
N LEU A 16 2.92 -5.59 15.77
CA LEU A 16 2.58 -5.00 17.08
C LEU A 16 1.60 -5.88 17.87
N GLU A 17 0.59 -6.42 17.20
CA GLU A 17 -0.39 -7.30 17.86
C GLU A 17 0.22 -8.65 18.18
N ALA A 18 1.11 -9.16 17.32
CA ALA A 18 1.85 -10.41 17.59
C ALA A 18 2.71 -10.28 18.86
N VAL A 19 3.37 -9.15 19.08
CA VAL A 19 4.13 -8.90 20.32
C VAL A 19 3.23 -8.97 21.54
N LYS A 20 2.02 -8.41 21.50
CA LYS A 20 1.08 -8.40 22.62
C LYS A 20 0.52 -9.79 22.93
N GLN A 21 0.36 -10.66 21.93
CA GLN A 21 -0.29 -11.97 22.05
C GLN A 21 0.69 -13.14 22.23
N ALA A 22 1.95 -12.95 21.88
CA ALA A 22 2.95 -14.00 21.94
C ALA A 22 3.28 -14.40 23.38
N LYS A 23 3.51 -15.68 23.60
CA LYS A 23 3.96 -16.22 24.90
C LYS A 23 5.45 -15.98 25.16
N LEU A 24 6.21 -15.75 24.09
CA LEU A 24 7.64 -15.48 24.10
C LEU A 24 7.94 -14.49 22.97
N VAL A 25 8.56 -13.38 23.31
CA VAL A 25 8.95 -12.33 22.37
C VAL A 25 10.47 -12.26 22.31
N ILE A 26 11.03 -12.60 21.14
CA ILE A 26 12.46 -12.48 20.86
C ILE A 26 12.65 -11.35 19.85
N ALA A 27 13.34 -10.29 20.24
CA ALA A 27 13.59 -9.14 19.38
C ALA A 27 15.04 -9.11 18.89
N GLN A 28 15.23 -9.07 17.57
CA GLN A 28 16.51 -8.67 16.98
C GLN A 28 16.55 -7.15 16.91
N VAL A 29 17.40 -6.52 17.70
CA VAL A 29 17.56 -5.06 17.71
C VAL A 29 18.67 -4.68 16.74
N ASN A 30 18.32 -3.82 15.79
CA ASN A 30 19.22 -3.37 14.72
C ASN A 30 19.29 -1.83 14.70
N PRO A 31 20.44 -1.21 14.99
CA PRO A 31 20.58 0.25 14.97
C PRO A 31 20.41 0.89 13.59
N GLN A 32 20.46 0.08 12.51
CA GLN A 32 20.20 0.56 11.15
C GLN A 32 18.70 0.54 10.77
N MET A 33 17.83 0.02 11.66
CA MET A 33 16.37 0.10 11.47
C MET A 33 15.93 1.56 11.66
N PRO A 34 15.18 2.15 10.70
CA PRO A 34 14.67 3.50 10.87
C PRO A 34 13.76 3.59 12.11
N TRP A 35 13.87 4.68 12.83
CA TRP A 35 13.00 4.97 13.95
C TRP A 35 11.69 5.58 13.46
N THR A 36 10.61 4.84 13.60
CA THR A 36 9.26 5.29 13.31
C THR A 36 8.44 5.31 14.60
N GLY A 37 7.45 6.18 14.69
CA GLY A 37 6.64 6.32 15.89
C GLY A 37 5.43 7.22 15.63
N PRO A 38 4.56 7.47 16.64
CA PRO A 38 4.55 6.88 17.98
C PRO A 38 3.87 5.51 18.09
N TYR A 39 3.13 5.06 17.05
CA TYR A 39 2.30 3.84 17.10
C TYR A 39 3.08 2.54 16.82
N SER A 40 4.36 2.64 16.53
CA SER A 40 5.28 1.52 16.23
C SER A 40 6.19 1.15 17.41
N LEU A 41 5.95 1.72 18.58
CA LEU A 41 6.85 1.57 19.72
C LEU A 41 6.45 0.40 20.62
N VAL A 42 7.46 -0.38 21.03
CA VAL A 42 7.35 -1.50 21.98
C VAL A 42 8.31 -1.24 23.14
N SER A 43 7.85 -1.44 24.37
CA SER A 43 8.71 -1.33 25.55
C SER A 43 9.69 -2.50 25.59
N VAL A 44 10.94 -2.23 25.97
CA VAL A 44 11.94 -3.27 26.24
C VAL A 44 11.45 -4.25 27.33
N LYS A 45 10.55 -3.81 28.21
CA LYS A 45 9.94 -4.64 29.27
C LYS A 45 8.99 -5.72 28.73
N ASP A 46 8.49 -5.52 27.49
CA ASP A 46 7.59 -6.47 26.83
C ASP A 46 8.37 -7.48 25.95
N LEU A 47 9.70 -7.44 25.99
CA LEU A 47 10.60 -8.33 25.25
C LEU A 47 11.24 -9.34 26.22
N ASP A 48 11.07 -10.64 25.96
CA ASP A 48 11.67 -11.70 26.78
C ASP A 48 13.16 -11.88 26.47
N CYS A 49 13.55 -11.75 25.21
CA CYS A 49 14.93 -11.87 24.76
C CYS A 49 15.29 -10.78 23.76
N ILE A 50 16.50 -10.25 23.87
CA ILE A 50 17.03 -9.27 22.93
C ILE A 50 18.30 -9.84 22.31
N VAL A 51 18.38 -9.77 20.98
CA VAL A 51 19.56 -10.12 20.19
C VAL A 51 20.02 -8.85 19.47
N GLU A 52 21.16 -8.32 19.85
CA GLU A 52 21.76 -7.18 19.16
C GLU A 52 22.47 -7.67 17.90
N HIS A 53 22.05 -7.13 16.76
CA HIS A 53 22.66 -7.46 15.46
C HIS A 53 22.56 -6.29 14.51
N GLU A 54 23.69 -5.70 14.21
CA GLU A 54 23.77 -4.62 13.23
C GLU A 54 23.88 -5.19 11.81
N ALA A 55 22.91 -4.87 10.96
CA ALA A 55 22.91 -5.26 9.56
C ALA A 55 22.14 -4.22 8.71
N PRO A 56 22.53 -4.03 7.44
CA PRO A 56 21.74 -3.21 6.52
C PRO A 56 20.31 -3.75 6.38
N ILE A 57 19.34 -2.84 6.30
CA ILE A 57 17.96 -3.20 6.01
C ILE A 57 17.87 -3.65 4.55
N ILE A 58 17.09 -4.69 4.29
CA ILE A 58 16.88 -5.22 2.94
C ILE A 58 16.20 -4.16 2.08
N GLU A 59 16.78 -3.89 0.91
CA GLU A 59 16.24 -2.93 -0.05
C GLU A 59 15.49 -3.64 -1.18
N LEU A 60 14.32 -3.08 -1.54
CA LEU A 60 13.57 -3.43 -2.73
C LEU A 60 13.80 -2.36 -3.80
N LYS A 61 14.51 -2.72 -4.87
CA LYS A 61 14.75 -1.81 -5.98
C LYS A 61 13.47 -1.62 -6.80
N PRO A 62 13.19 -0.38 -7.26
CA PRO A 62 12.06 -0.12 -8.15
C PRO A 62 12.13 -0.99 -9.40
N PRO A 63 11.00 -1.54 -9.86
CA PRO A 63 10.93 -2.32 -11.10
C PRO A 63 11.13 -1.42 -12.33
N LYS A 64 11.46 -2.03 -13.47
CA LYS A 64 11.44 -1.30 -14.74
C LYS A 64 10.01 -1.06 -15.17
N ILE A 65 9.71 0.18 -15.53
CA ILE A 65 8.41 0.59 -16.04
C ILE A 65 8.47 0.57 -17.57
N GLY A 66 7.68 -0.28 -18.19
CA GLY A 66 7.53 -0.38 -19.65
C GLY A 66 6.44 0.56 -20.19
N ASP A 67 6.21 0.50 -21.51
CA ASP A 67 5.22 1.39 -22.14
C ASP A 67 3.78 1.00 -21.79
N ILE A 68 3.52 -0.28 -21.55
CA ILE A 68 2.21 -0.78 -21.08
C ILE A 68 1.90 -0.20 -19.70
N GLU A 69 2.84 -0.31 -18.76
CA GLU A 69 2.67 0.20 -17.41
C GLU A 69 2.53 1.73 -17.40
N LYS A 70 3.24 2.44 -18.29
CA LYS A 70 3.08 3.90 -18.44
C LYS A 70 1.68 4.27 -18.90
N ALA A 71 1.14 3.59 -19.95
CA ALA A 71 -0.22 3.86 -20.43
C ALA A 71 -1.26 3.61 -19.33
N ILE A 72 -1.17 2.49 -18.60
CA ILE A 72 -2.02 2.20 -17.46
C ILE A 72 -1.87 3.28 -16.38
N GLY A 73 -0.63 3.66 -16.07
CA GLY A 73 -0.34 4.69 -15.07
C GLY A 73 -0.95 6.05 -15.40
N GLU A 74 -0.90 6.46 -16.67
CA GLU A 74 -1.51 7.69 -17.18
C GLU A 74 -3.03 7.65 -17.07
N HIS A 75 -3.65 6.54 -17.47
CA HIS A 75 -5.11 6.36 -17.34
C HIS A 75 -5.56 6.37 -15.87
N CYS A 76 -4.87 5.64 -14.99
CA CYS A 76 -5.17 5.69 -13.55
C CYS A 76 -5.01 7.11 -12.97
N ALA A 77 -3.93 7.80 -13.30
CA ALA A 77 -3.67 9.16 -12.83
C ALA A 77 -4.74 10.16 -13.28
N SER A 78 -5.37 9.94 -14.45
CA SER A 78 -6.47 10.78 -14.94
C SER A 78 -7.72 10.71 -14.03
N LEU A 79 -7.92 9.61 -13.34
CA LEU A 79 -9.02 9.38 -12.40
C LEU A 79 -8.75 9.94 -11.00
N VAL A 80 -7.54 10.39 -10.70
CA VAL A 80 -7.16 10.93 -9.39
C VAL A 80 -7.41 12.43 -9.35
N PRO A 81 -8.32 12.95 -8.51
CA PRO A 81 -8.51 14.40 -8.36
C PRO A 81 -7.41 15.02 -7.47
N ASP A 82 -7.24 16.34 -7.55
CA ASP A 82 -6.45 17.10 -6.59
C ASP A 82 -7.04 16.92 -5.17
N GLY A 83 -6.18 16.83 -4.18
CA GLY A 83 -6.59 16.61 -2.78
C GLY A 83 -7.02 15.18 -2.45
N ALA A 84 -6.91 14.23 -3.39
CA ALA A 84 -7.24 12.83 -3.14
C ALA A 84 -6.32 12.21 -2.08
N THR A 85 -6.88 11.31 -1.28
CA THR A 85 -6.11 10.41 -0.40
C THR A 85 -5.89 9.08 -1.12
N LEU A 86 -4.64 8.64 -1.23
CA LEU A 86 -4.26 7.51 -2.07
C LEU A 86 -3.92 6.27 -1.24
N GLN A 87 -4.33 5.11 -1.73
CA GLN A 87 -3.73 3.82 -1.46
C GLN A 87 -3.12 3.28 -2.75
N LEU A 88 -1.88 2.86 -2.67
CA LEU A 88 -1.11 2.29 -3.76
C LEU A 88 -0.39 1.04 -3.28
N GLY A 89 -0.35 0.02 -4.14
CA GLY A 89 0.51 -1.16 -3.95
C GLY A 89 1.96 -0.89 -4.33
N ILE A 90 2.71 -1.97 -4.53
CA ILE A 90 4.07 -1.96 -5.09
C ILE A 90 4.08 -2.57 -6.49
N GLY A 91 5.10 -2.23 -7.26
CA GLY A 91 5.36 -2.80 -8.57
C GLY A 91 5.26 -1.78 -9.69
N ALA A 92 5.44 -2.24 -10.92
CA ALA A 92 5.59 -1.37 -12.07
C ALA A 92 4.36 -0.49 -12.36
N ILE A 93 3.15 -0.98 -12.11
CA ILE A 93 1.92 -0.19 -12.32
C ILE A 93 1.76 0.92 -11.28
N PRO A 94 1.80 0.66 -9.95
CA PRO A 94 1.75 1.73 -8.95
C PRO A 94 2.85 2.78 -9.13
N ASP A 95 4.08 2.34 -9.42
CA ASP A 95 5.20 3.26 -9.66
C ASP A 95 4.96 4.10 -10.93
N ALA A 96 4.36 3.51 -11.98
CA ALA A 96 3.97 4.25 -13.18
C ALA A 96 2.88 5.30 -12.87
N VAL A 97 1.87 4.96 -12.06
CA VAL A 97 0.86 5.93 -11.62
C VAL A 97 1.51 7.13 -10.95
N LEU A 98 2.44 6.91 -10.01
CA LEU A 98 3.13 7.98 -9.30
C LEU A 98 3.89 8.92 -10.26
N LEU A 99 4.47 8.40 -11.36
CA LEU A 99 5.14 9.25 -12.36
C LEU A 99 4.19 10.28 -13.00
N PHE A 100 2.92 9.92 -13.22
CA PHE A 100 1.91 10.77 -13.85
C PHE A 100 1.15 11.67 -12.87
N LEU A 101 1.38 11.54 -11.55
CA LEU A 101 0.76 12.40 -10.54
C LEU A 101 1.52 13.71 -10.26
N LYS A 102 2.68 13.94 -10.87
CA LYS A 102 3.55 15.11 -10.60
C LYS A 102 2.88 16.47 -10.80
N HIS A 103 1.80 16.54 -11.57
CA HIS A 103 1.04 17.77 -11.83
C HIS A 103 -0.15 17.96 -10.86
N LYS A 104 -0.44 16.97 -10.02
CA LYS A 104 -1.52 17.04 -9.04
C LYS A 104 -1.11 17.88 -7.82
N LYS A 105 -2.09 18.23 -6.99
CA LYS A 105 -1.89 19.11 -5.83
C LYS A 105 -2.52 18.51 -4.59
N ASP A 106 -1.84 18.71 -3.46
CA ASP A 106 -2.32 18.39 -2.12
C ASP A 106 -2.81 16.95 -1.95
N LEU A 107 -2.15 15.99 -2.61
CA LEU A 107 -2.45 14.58 -2.42
C LEU A 107 -2.11 14.13 -0.99
N GLY A 108 -2.76 13.09 -0.52
CA GLY A 108 -2.50 12.45 0.77
C GLY A 108 -2.27 10.95 0.65
N ILE A 109 -1.73 10.35 1.71
CA ILE A 109 -1.50 8.91 1.79
C ILE A 109 -2.22 8.33 3.01
N HIS A 110 -3.05 7.32 2.75
CA HIS A 110 -3.56 6.35 3.69
C HIS A 110 -3.51 4.99 2.98
N SER A 111 -2.49 4.20 3.27
CA SER A 111 -2.15 3.02 2.50
C SER A 111 -1.57 1.93 3.39
N GLU A 112 -1.77 0.67 3.02
CA GLU A 112 -1.08 -0.43 3.70
C GLU A 112 0.43 -0.27 3.59
N MET A 113 0.90 0.15 2.42
CA MET A 113 2.32 0.28 2.16
C MET A 113 2.70 1.63 1.52
N PHE A 114 3.99 1.91 1.54
CA PHE A 114 4.62 3.13 1.11
C PHE A 114 5.92 2.79 0.35
N SER A 115 6.17 3.40 -0.79
CA SER A 115 7.32 3.14 -1.66
C SER A 115 8.12 4.42 -1.99
N ASP A 116 9.31 4.27 -2.61
CA ASP A 116 10.17 5.39 -3.00
C ASP A 116 9.47 6.45 -3.88
N GLY A 117 8.55 6.03 -4.76
CA GLY A 117 7.82 6.97 -5.61
C GLY A 117 6.96 7.97 -4.84
N VAL A 118 6.47 7.58 -3.66
CA VAL A 118 5.74 8.49 -2.77
C VAL A 118 6.69 9.53 -2.16
N VAL A 119 7.93 9.14 -1.81
CA VAL A 119 8.96 10.07 -1.32
C VAL A 119 9.24 11.15 -2.37
N GLU A 120 9.39 10.78 -3.65
CA GLU A 120 9.61 11.76 -4.73
C GLU A 120 8.50 12.80 -4.81
N LEU A 121 7.25 12.36 -4.72
CA LEU A 121 6.10 13.28 -4.77
C LEU A 121 5.94 14.12 -3.50
N ALA A 122 6.33 13.59 -2.35
CA ALA A 122 6.36 14.35 -1.09
C ALA A 122 7.42 15.46 -1.13
N GLU A 123 8.65 15.15 -1.54
CA GLU A 123 9.75 16.12 -1.71
C GLU A 123 9.43 17.19 -2.77
N ALA A 124 8.67 16.82 -3.81
CA ALA A 124 8.18 17.73 -4.83
C ALA A 124 6.98 18.60 -4.38
N GLY A 125 6.44 18.39 -3.16
CA GLY A 125 5.29 19.13 -2.65
C GLY A 125 3.95 18.75 -3.29
N VAL A 126 3.88 17.61 -3.97
CA VAL A 126 2.64 17.09 -4.57
C VAL A 126 1.81 16.35 -3.52
N ILE A 127 2.48 15.54 -2.67
CA ILE A 127 1.86 14.88 -1.53
C ILE A 127 2.18 15.70 -0.28
N THR A 128 1.18 16.44 0.19
CA THR A 128 1.28 17.30 1.38
C THR A 128 0.49 16.74 2.57
N ASN A 129 -0.39 15.80 2.32
CA ASN A 129 -1.39 15.29 3.27
C ASN A 129 -2.32 16.37 3.85
N ALA A 130 -2.23 17.62 3.39
CA ALA A 130 -2.94 18.76 3.97
C ALA A 130 -4.47 18.67 3.81
N LYS A 131 -4.94 17.94 2.78
CA LYS A 131 -6.37 17.78 2.47
C LYS A 131 -6.97 16.47 2.99
N LYS A 132 -6.17 15.61 3.65
CA LYS A 132 -6.71 14.41 4.26
C LYS A 132 -7.79 14.76 5.29
N THR A 133 -8.85 13.96 5.33
CA THR A 133 -9.91 14.10 6.34
C THR A 133 -9.44 13.57 7.69
N LEU A 134 -8.81 12.38 7.68
CA LEU A 134 -8.19 11.82 8.87
C LEU A 134 -6.70 12.22 8.92
N HIS A 135 -6.26 12.64 10.08
CA HIS A 135 -4.85 12.99 10.37
C HIS A 135 -4.21 13.87 9.27
N PRO A 136 -4.75 15.11 9.04
CA PRO A 136 -4.15 16.03 8.08
C PRO A 136 -2.67 16.26 8.34
N GLY A 137 -1.86 16.29 7.27
CA GLY A 137 -0.42 16.45 7.37
C GLY A 137 0.36 15.16 7.66
N LYS A 138 -0.33 14.00 7.84
CA LYS A 138 0.32 12.73 8.17
C LYS A 138 0.19 11.70 7.06
N PHE A 139 1.30 11.02 6.76
CA PHE A 139 1.31 9.76 6.01
C PHE A 139 0.89 8.66 6.97
N GLU A 140 -0.12 7.88 6.64
CA GLU A 140 -0.57 6.75 7.44
C GLU A 140 -0.36 5.46 6.66
N VAL A 141 0.48 4.57 7.19
CA VAL A 141 0.82 3.31 6.54
C VAL A 141 1.07 2.20 7.56
N ALA A 142 1.00 0.93 7.12
CA ALA A 142 1.29 -0.22 7.99
C ALA A 142 2.74 -0.71 7.86
N PHE A 143 3.32 -0.62 6.67
CA PHE A 143 4.71 -1.02 6.44
C PHE A 143 5.34 -0.31 5.23
N LEU A 144 6.65 -0.48 5.09
CA LEU A 144 7.49 0.19 4.10
C LEU A 144 8.28 -0.85 3.30
N MET A 145 8.37 -0.66 1.99
CA MET A 145 9.27 -1.43 1.13
C MET A 145 9.86 -0.52 0.06
N GLY A 146 11.18 -0.39 0.06
CA GLY A 146 11.87 0.48 -0.90
C GLY A 146 13.38 0.44 -0.74
N THR A 147 14.02 1.50 -1.17
CA THR A 147 15.47 1.68 -1.06
C THR A 147 15.86 2.42 0.21
N ARG A 148 17.15 2.59 0.43
CA ARG A 148 17.71 3.39 1.52
C ARG A 148 17.10 4.81 1.57
N ARG A 149 16.79 5.40 0.42
CA ARG A 149 16.15 6.73 0.34
C ARG A 149 14.82 6.77 1.10
N LEU A 150 13.98 5.74 0.92
CA LEU A 150 12.72 5.61 1.66
C LEU A 150 12.99 5.51 3.16
N TYR A 151 13.94 4.67 3.57
CA TYR A 151 14.25 4.44 4.97
C TYR A 151 14.81 5.70 5.64
N ASP A 152 15.66 6.45 4.95
CA ASP A 152 16.19 7.73 5.43
C ASP A 152 15.09 8.81 5.51
N PHE A 153 14.12 8.80 4.59
CA PHE A 153 12.99 9.74 4.62
C PHE A 153 12.07 9.52 5.84
N VAL A 154 11.86 8.28 6.24
CA VAL A 154 10.94 7.96 7.34
C VAL A 154 11.62 7.98 8.71
N ASP A 155 12.95 7.90 8.76
CA ASP A 155 13.70 7.87 10.01
C ASP A 155 13.49 9.17 10.81
N HIS A 156 12.95 9.06 12.03
CA HIS A 156 12.61 10.19 12.90
C HIS A 156 11.69 11.26 12.24
N ASN A 157 10.98 10.91 11.17
CA ASN A 157 10.07 11.84 10.49
C ASN A 157 8.72 11.89 11.23
N PRO A 158 8.37 13.03 11.85
CA PRO A 158 7.13 13.14 12.63
C PRO A 158 5.88 13.13 11.75
N ASP A 159 6.00 13.34 10.44
CA ASP A 159 4.86 13.34 9.51
C ASP A 159 4.53 11.93 9.00
N VAL A 160 5.36 10.93 9.30
CA VAL A 160 5.13 9.55 8.92
C VAL A 160 4.67 8.75 10.15
N GLU A 161 3.44 8.24 10.09
CA GLU A 161 2.84 7.43 11.13
C GLU A 161 2.66 5.99 10.62
N LEU A 162 3.48 5.07 11.13
CA LEU A 162 3.25 3.65 10.95
C LEU A 162 2.29 3.17 12.03
N ARG A 163 1.18 2.58 11.56
CA ARG A 163 0.11 2.09 12.44
C ARG A 163 -0.16 0.62 12.19
N PRO A 164 -0.75 -0.10 13.15
CA PRO A 164 -1.12 -1.50 12.96
C PRO A 164 -2.21 -1.66 11.88
N VAL A 165 -2.21 -2.82 11.24
CA VAL A 165 -3.05 -3.12 10.07
C VAL A 165 -4.55 -3.12 10.38
N ASP A 166 -4.94 -3.45 11.60
CA ASP A 166 -6.33 -3.40 12.05
C ASP A 166 -6.92 -1.98 12.04
N TYR A 167 -6.07 -0.96 12.08
CA TYR A 167 -6.45 0.42 11.86
C TYR A 167 -6.32 0.83 10.38
N VAL A 168 -5.13 0.63 9.78
CA VAL A 168 -4.83 1.12 8.42
C VAL A 168 -5.71 0.47 7.38
N ASN A 169 -5.94 -0.85 7.47
CA ASN A 169 -6.74 -1.63 6.52
C ASN A 169 -8.22 -1.73 6.91
N ASN A 170 -8.65 -1.01 7.94
CA ASN A 170 -10.05 -1.04 8.35
C ASN A 170 -10.93 -0.27 7.34
N PRO A 171 -11.87 -0.92 6.62
CA PRO A 171 -12.71 -0.24 5.63
C PRO A 171 -13.51 0.94 6.19
N PHE A 172 -13.92 0.88 7.46
CA PHE A 172 -14.62 1.98 8.12
C PHE A 172 -13.71 3.17 8.44
N VAL A 173 -12.42 2.93 8.68
CA VAL A 173 -11.41 3.99 8.85
C VAL A 173 -11.08 4.58 7.48
N ILE A 174 -10.79 3.74 6.50
CA ILE A 174 -10.47 4.14 5.12
C ILE A 174 -11.57 5.04 4.54
N ALA A 175 -12.85 4.66 4.70
CA ALA A 175 -14.00 5.38 4.20
C ALA A 175 -14.20 6.79 4.78
N GLN A 176 -13.56 7.10 5.91
CA GLN A 176 -13.61 8.45 6.51
C GLN A 176 -12.72 9.46 5.79
N ASN A 177 -11.76 9.02 4.96
CA ASN A 177 -11.02 9.92 4.09
C ASN A 177 -11.88 10.26 2.87
N GLU A 178 -12.30 11.52 2.71
CA GLU A 178 -12.98 11.97 1.50
C GLU A 178 -12.03 11.88 0.29
N ASN A 179 -12.57 11.58 -0.89
CA ASN A 179 -11.83 11.37 -2.13
C ASN A 179 -10.73 10.29 -2.00
N MET A 180 -11.06 9.22 -1.30
CA MET A 180 -10.15 8.06 -1.19
C MET A 180 -10.04 7.35 -2.54
N VAL A 181 -8.83 7.22 -3.08
CA VAL A 181 -8.56 6.51 -4.32
C VAL A 181 -7.70 5.29 -4.02
N SER A 182 -8.27 4.11 -4.23
CA SER A 182 -7.62 2.82 -4.05
C SER A 182 -7.19 2.28 -5.41
N ILE A 183 -5.89 1.99 -5.59
CA ILE A 183 -5.33 1.47 -6.85
C ILE A 183 -4.62 0.15 -6.57
N ASN A 184 -5.20 -0.93 -7.11
CA ASN A 184 -4.72 -2.29 -6.93
C ASN A 184 -4.51 -2.98 -8.28
N SER A 185 -3.68 -4.01 -8.30
CA SER A 185 -3.47 -4.84 -9.47
C SER A 185 -4.21 -6.18 -9.34
N CYS A 186 -4.53 -6.79 -10.48
CA CYS A 186 -5.18 -8.10 -10.51
C CYS A 186 -4.61 -9.01 -11.59
N VAL A 187 -4.91 -10.29 -11.43
CA VAL A 187 -4.50 -11.34 -12.38
C VAL A 187 -5.47 -11.41 -13.55
N GLN A 188 -6.78 -11.41 -13.27
CA GLN A 188 -7.83 -11.66 -14.25
C GLN A 188 -9.14 -10.97 -13.82
N VAL A 189 -9.92 -10.50 -14.76
CA VAL A 189 -11.28 -9.96 -14.54
C VAL A 189 -12.23 -10.57 -15.56
N ASP A 190 -13.47 -10.87 -15.14
CA ASP A 190 -14.48 -11.37 -16.06
C ASP A 190 -15.45 -10.25 -16.50
N LEU A 191 -16.29 -10.58 -17.52
CA LEU A 191 -17.28 -9.64 -18.06
C LEU A 191 -18.42 -9.32 -17.09
N MET A 192 -18.50 -10.00 -15.95
CA MET A 192 -19.42 -9.68 -14.86
C MET A 192 -18.80 -8.71 -13.85
N GLY A 193 -17.49 -8.42 -13.96
CA GLY A 193 -16.75 -7.54 -13.05
C GLY A 193 -16.15 -8.24 -11.84
N GLN A 194 -16.14 -9.58 -11.80
CA GLN A 194 -15.44 -10.33 -10.75
C GLN A 194 -13.94 -10.28 -10.98
N VAL A 195 -13.16 -10.09 -9.92
CA VAL A 195 -11.72 -9.92 -9.97
C VAL A 195 -11.00 -11.04 -9.23
N ALA A 196 -10.06 -11.70 -9.90
CA ALA A 196 -9.11 -12.64 -9.31
C ALA A 196 -7.74 -11.97 -9.20
N SER A 197 -7.17 -11.93 -8.00
CA SER A 197 -5.85 -11.31 -7.75
C SER A 197 -4.88 -12.26 -7.07
N GLU A 198 -5.35 -13.23 -6.32
CA GLU A 198 -4.55 -14.12 -5.47
C GLU A 198 -4.35 -15.52 -6.04
N SER A 199 -5.05 -15.86 -7.13
CA SER A 199 -4.95 -17.17 -7.77
C SER A 199 -4.91 -17.11 -9.29
N ILE A 200 -4.39 -18.16 -9.91
CA ILE A 200 -4.45 -18.45 -11.35
C ILE A 200 -5.17 -19.79 -11.47
N GLY A 201 -6.45 -19.76 -11.89
CA GLY A 201 -7.31 -20.93 -11.75
C GLY A 201 -7.29 -21.41 -10.29
N PRO A 202 -7.17 -22.73 -10.03
CA PRO A 202 -7.14 -23.28 -8.67
C PRO A 202 -5.81 -23.08 -7.95
N LYS A 203 -4.78 -22.50 -8.59
CA LYS A 203 -3.47 -22.33 -7.99
C LYS A 203 -3.37 -21.02 -7.25
N GLN A 204 -3.32 -21.06 -5.92
CA GLN A 204 -3.03 -19.92 -5.06
C GLN A 204 -1.60 -19.41 -5.31
N ILE A 205 -1.42 -18.09 -5.50
CA ILE A 205 -0.13 -17.44 -5.75
C ILE A 205 0.25 -16.42 -4.69
N SER A 206 -0.72 -15.92 -3.92
CA SER A 206 -0.50 -14.99 -2.82
C SER A 206 -1.61 -15.10 -1.78
N GLY A 207 -1.54 -14.36 -0.69
CA GLY A 207 -2.69 -14.04 0.15
C GLY A 207 -3.55 -12.93 -0.47
N VAL A 208 -4.70 -12.67 0.15
CA VAL A 208 -5.61 -11.58 -0.25
C VAL A 208 -4.97 -10.20 -0.02
N GLY A 209 -4.22 -10.04 1.07
CA GLY A 209 -3.69 -8.74 1.50
C GLY A 209 -4.81 -7.74 1.81
N GLY A 210 -4.50 -6.46 1.73
CA GLY A 210 -5.45 -5.37 2.01
C GLY A 210 -6.32 -4.96 0.83
N GLN A 211 -6.24 -5.61 -0.33
CA GLN A 211 -6.96 -5.19 -1.54
C GLN A 211 -8.45 -4.98 -1.31
N VAL A 212 -9.12 -5.96 -0.71
CA VAL A 212 -10.58 -5.91 -0.49
C VAL A 212 -10.95 -4.81 0.51
N ASP A 213 -10.14 -4.62 1.55
CA ASP A 213 -10.38 -3.60 2.57
C ASP A 213 -10.31 -2.20 1.96
N PHE A 214 -9.29 -1.92 1.17
CA PHE A 214 -9.12 -0.63 0.52
C PHE A 214 -10.13 -0.38 -0.60
N VAL A 215 -10.47 -1.38 -1.38
CA VAL A 215 -11.53 -1.28 -2.40
C VAL A 215 -12.86 -0.92 -1.75
N ARG A 216 -13.27 -1.62 -0.70
CA ARG A 216 -14.52 -1.34 0.05
C ARG A 216 -14.48 0.01 0.74
N GLY A 217 -13.36 0.35 1.37
CA GLY A 217 -13.19 1.64 2.03
C GLY A 217 -13.27 2.79 1.04
N ALA A 218 -12.62 2.68 -0.13
CA ALA A 218 -12.67 3.69 -1.18
C ALA A 218 -14.07 3.83 -1.77
N SER A 219 -14.74 2.72 -2.10
CA SER A 219 -16.11 2.75 -2.66
C SER A 219 -17.14 3.31 -1.66
N ALA A 220 -16.90 3.18 -0.34
CA ALA A 220 -17.74 3.77 0.69
C ALA A 220 -17.37 5.22 1.04
N SER A 221 -16.22 5.70 0.61
CA SER A 221 -15.74 7.06 0.84
C SER A 221 -16.53 8.07 0.01
N LYS A 222 -16.84 9.22 0.57
CA LYS A 222 -17.46 10.32 -0.18
C LYS A 222 -16.51 10.85 -1.26
N GLY A 223 -16.89 10.66 -2.53
CA GLY A 223 -16.04 11.00 -3.68
C GLY A 223 -14.89 10.02 -3.90
N GLY A 224 -14.90 8.89 -3.20
CA GLY A 224 -13.89 7.87 -3.35
C GLY A 224 -14.06 7.02 -4.61
N VAL A 225 -12.98 6.35 -5.01
CA VAL A 225 -12.90 5.55 -6.25
C VAL A 225 -12.01 4.33 -6.02
N SER A 226 -12.49 3.15 -6.44
CA SER A 226 -11.70 1.92 -6.48
C SER A 226 -11.28 1.57 -7.91
N ILE A 227 -9.98 1.39 -8.11
CA ILE A 227 -9.36 1.11 -9.41
C ILE A 227 -8.64 -0.23 -9.36
N MET A 228 -9.01 -1.13 -10.29
CA MET A 228 -8.26 -2.33 -10.61
C MET A 228 -7.48 -2.10 -11.90
N ALA A 229 -6.16 -2.15 -11.82
CA ALA A 229 -5.26 -1.85 -12.94
C ALA A 229 -4.44 -3.08 -13.35
N MET A 230 -4.47 -3.42 -14.64
CA MET A 230 -3.72 -4.57 -15.16
C MET A 230 -3.42 -4.43 -16.65
N PRO A 231 -2.36 -5.03 -17.18
CA PRO A 231 -2.23 -5.23 -18.62
C PRO A 231 -3.41 -6.05 -19.13
N SER A 232 -3.97 -5.71 -20.30
CA SER A 232 -5.10 -6.44 -20.88
C SER A 232 -4.76 -7.88 -21.26
N THR A 233 -3.47 -8.15 -21.45
CA THR A 233 -2.97 -9.47 -21.88
C THR A 233 -1.69 -9.89 -21.14
N VAL A 234 -1.44 -11.19 -21.11
CA VAL A 234 -0.12 -11.75 -20.77
C VAL A 234 0.71 -11.84 -22.05
N LYS A 235 1.75 -11.01 -22.15
CA LYS A 235 2.70 -10.98 -23.29
C LYS A 235 2.01 -10.85 -24.67
N GLY A 236 0.90 -10.14 -24.75
CA GLY A 236 0.15 -9.93 -25.99
C GLY A 236 -0.56 -11.18 -26.54
N LYS A 237 -0.67 -12.25 -25.77
CA LYS A 237 -1.19 -13.55 -26.26
C LYS A 237 -2.41 -14.07 -25.51
N ILE A 238 -2.47 -13.91 -24.21
CA ILE A 238 -3.53 -14.46 -23.37
C ILE A 238 -4.30 -13.28 -22.79
N SER A 239 -5.60 -13.19 -23.07
CA SER A 239 -6.44 -12.13 -22.48
C SER A 239 -6.56 -12.34 -20.97
N LYS A 240 -6.45 -11.24 -20.22
CA LYS A 240 -6.75 -11.18 -18.78
C LYS A 240 -8.17 -10.70 -18.51
N ILE A 241 -8.85 -10.22 -19.55
CA ILE A 241 -10.29 -9.93 -19.53
C ILE A 241 -10.97 -11.12 -20.20
N VAL A 242 -11.80 -11.84 -19.46
CA VAL A 242 -12.36 -13.14 -19.86
C VAL A 242 -13.88 -13.15 -19.69
N PRO A 243 -14.62 -14.01 -20.43
CA PRO A 243 -16.07 -14.14 -20.24
C PRO A 243 -16.46 -14.56 -18.82
N LEU A 244 -15.74 -15.51 -18.25
CA LEU A 244 -15.83 -16.00 -16.87
C LEU A 244 -14.42 -16.23 -16.36
N LEU A 245 -14.19 -16.02 -15.06
CA LEU A 245 -12.92 -16.35 -14.44
C LEU A 245 -12.53 -17.82 -14.69
N ASP A 246 -11.24 -18.11 -14.77
CA ASP A 246 -10.76 -19.48 -14.94
C ASP A 246 -11.34 -20.39 -13.85
N GLU A 247 -11.62 -21.64 -14.21
CA GLU A 247 -12.20 -22.62 -13.30
C GLU A 247 -11.33 -22.78 -12.03
N GLY A 248 -11.96 -22.65 -10.87
CA GLY A 248 -11.29 -22.72 -9.58
C GLY A 248 -10.55 -21.46 -9.15
N ALA A 249 -10.61 -20.37 -9.93
CA ALA A 249 -10.04 -19.09 -9.51
C ALA A 249 -10.81 -18.51 -8.32
N ALA A 250 -10.07 -17.97 -7.36
CA ALA A 250 -10.66 -17.24 -6.24
C ALA A 250 -11.18 -15.88 -6.72
N VAL A 251 -12.42 -15.55 -6.36
CA VAL A 251 -12.96 -14.20 -6.53
C VAL A 251 -12.42 -13.36 -5.37
N THR A 252 -11.28 -12.72 -5.58
CA THR A 252 -10.63 -11.87 -4.57
C THR A 252 -11.48 -10.64 -4.28
N THR A 253 -11.97 -9.97 -5.31
CA THR A 253 -12.82 -8.78 -5.15
C THR A 253 -14.14 -8.96 -5.89
N SER A 254 -15.24 -8.69 -5.17
CA SER A 254 -16.60 -8.76 -5.70
C SER A 254 -16.84 -7.67 -6.73
N ARG A 255 -17.61 -7.99 -7.77
CA ARG A 255 -18.09 -7.03 -8.78
C ARG A 255 -18.86 -5.84 -8.20
N ASN A 256 -19.37 -5.96 -6.98
CA ASN A 256 -20.13 -4.90 -6.33
C ASN A 256 -19.26 -3.83 -5.67
N ASP A 257 -17.95 -4.12 -5.52
CA ASP A 257 -17.00 -3.27 -4.80
C ASP A 257 -16.02 -2.54 -5.74
N VAL A 258 -16.01 -2.87 -7.06
CA VAL A 258 -15.07 -2.30 -8.05
C VAL A 258 -15.76 -1.24 -8.90
N ASP A 259 -15.16 -0.03 -8.96
CA ASP A 259 -15.68 1.06 -9.80
C ASP A 259 -15.06 1.07 -11.20
N TYR A 260 -13.74 0.87 -11.30
CA TYR A 260 -13.00 0.95 -12.55
C TYR A 260 -12.07 -0.23 -12.77
N ILE A 261 -12.04 -0.73 -14.00
CA ILE A 261 -11.01 -1.63 -14.53
C ILE A 261 -10.20 -0.82 -15.54
N VAL A 262 -8.90 -0.67 -15.32
CA VAL A 262 -8.01 0.13 -16.15
C VAL A 262 -6.96 -0.75 -16.78
N THR A 263 -6.79 -0.61 -18.10
CA THR A 263 -5.77 -1.29 -18.90
C THR A 263 -4.94 -0.26 -19.68
N GLU A 264 -4.07 -0.73 -20.55
CA GLU A 264 -3.27 0.12 -21.45
C GLU A 264 -4.06 0.76 -22.59
N TYR A 265 -5.36 0.45 -22.76
CA TYR A 265 -6.25 0.98 -23.81
C TYR A 265 -7.36 1.85 -23.28
#